data_55cb0f85406466a52435b4f792af434d
#
_entry.id   55cb0f85406466a52435b4f792af434d
#
_cell.length_a   1.000
_cell.length_b   1.000
_cell.length_c   1.000
_cell.angle_alpha   90.00
_cell.angle_beta   90.00
_cell.angle_gamma   90.00
#
_symmetry.space_group_name_H-M   'P 1'
#
loop_
_entity.id
_entity.type
_entity.pdbx_description
1 polymer ?
#
loop_
_entity_poly.entity_id
_entity_poly.type
_entity_poly.pdbx_seq_one_letter_code
_entity_poly.pdbx_strand_id
1 'polypeptide(L)'
;MLRRAFVLLSGTLGLAACGSSDSDKPTVINQPPGAGPGNGPGANPIGGGPVAILLPLTGKMADIGKPMLNAAQLALAVPGSPDLMVKDTGGTPDGAAKAAQEAIDGGARVILGPVTSAETAQVAPVARPAGVPVLAFTNDHAQAQPGVWVLGVTPGQQVRRLLGAVQQAGKGQVAGLLPDTDFGKAMADELTRDASIMGQTPAFVRMIGSGKDNIVSAVNELAALATPDQPFPYGAILMGSTGSDLAVFAKAFADAHIDRTKVQILGPALWGISASNSAVLGGAWFAAPDPDARRDLIRDYTDKYKSPPPPLADLASDAASIARVLTGPGRVPTAGLTQPAGFAGVDGWLGLMPDGQVRRGLAVFQVDRSGHVSKISNAPAGPSATGS
;
A
#
# COMPACT_ATOMS: atom_id res chain seq x y z
N MET A 1 -10.45 80.56 18.30
CA MET A 1 -9.91 79.63 19.34
C MET A 1 -10.92 78.52 19.55
N LEU A 2 -10.77 77.41 18.84
CA LEU A 2 -11.65 76.27 19.01
C LEU A 2 -10.78 74.99 19.02
N ARG A 3 -10.66 74.31 20.17
CA ARG A 3 -10.01 73.05 20.37
C ARG A 3 -10.92 71.96 19.83
N ARG A 4 -10.48 71.22 18.83
CA ARG A 4 -11.13 69.97 18.39
C ARG A 4 -10.44 68.80 19.07
N ALA A 5 -11.18 68.08 19.89
CA ALA A 5 -10.77 66.83 20.48
C ALA A 5 -10.88 65.72 19.45
N PHE A 6 -9.77 64.92 19.23
CA PHE A 6 -9.76 63.70 18.43
C PHE A 6 -10.03 62.50 19.35
N VAL A 7 -11.16 61.87 19.13
CA VAL A 7 -11.48 60.58 19.78
C VAL A 7 -10.84 59.44 18.93
N LEU A 8 -9.84 58.81 19.50
CA LEU A 8 -9.24 57.56 18.95
C LEU A 8 -10.14 56.37 19.30
N LEU A 9 -10.79 55.81 18.28
CA LEU A 9 -11.55 54.57 18.38
C LEU A 9 -10.59 53.41 18.15
N SER A 10 -10.19 52.72 19.24
CA SER A 10 -9.36 51.52 19.17
C SER A 10 -10.23 50.33 18.75
N GLY A 11 -10.14 49.95 17.46
CA GLY A 11 -10.73 48.72 16.96
C GLY A 11 -9.82 47.54 17.27
N THR A 12 -10.22 46.65 18.15
CA THR A 12 -9.59 45.33 18.35
C THR A 12 -9.93 44.45 17.19
N LEU A 13 -8.98 44.26 16.26
CA LEU A 13 -9.05 43.13 15.29
C LEU A 13 -8.90 41.82 16.06
N GLY A 14 -10.00 41.10 16.22
CA GLY A 14 -9.96 39.69 16.63
C GLY A 14 -9.34 38.86 15.49
N LEU A 15 -8.13 38.35 15.69
CA LEU A 15 -7.59 37.28 14.89
C LEU A 15 -8.46 36.02 15.14
N ALA A 16 -9.35 35.72 14.19
CA ALA A 16 -9.95 34.40 14.11
C ALA A 16 -8.83 33.42 13.81
N ALA A 17 -8.35 32.66 14.80
CA ALA A 17 -7.55 31.49 14.60
C ALA A 17 -8.42 30.51 13.81
N CYS A 18 -8.10 30.30 12.52
CA CYS A 18 -8.58 29.17 11.77
C CYS A 18 -7.99 27.92 12.44
N GLY A 19 -8.75 27.33 13.35
CA GLY A 19 -8.48 26.01 13.84
C GLY A 19 -8.57 25.05 12.66
N SER A 20 -7.47 24.40 12.30
CA SER A 20 -7.49 23.24 11.40
C SER A 20 -8.48 22.24 12.00
N SER A 21 -9.54 21.94 11.27
CA SER A 21 -10.53 20.94 11.69
C SER A 21 -9.82 19.60 11.85
N ASP A 22 -10.08 18.87 12.95
CA ASP A 22 -9.56 17.52 13.20
C ASP A 22 -9.93 16.50 12.10
N SER A 23 -10.78 16.89 11.15
CA SER A 23 -11.17 16.11 9.98
C SER A 23 -10.04 15.81 8.98
N ASP A 24 -8.92 16.56 9.04
CA ASP A 24 -7.80 16.39 8.10
C ASP A 24 -6.72 15.42 8.60
N LYS A 25 -6.86 14.93 9.84
CA LYS A 25 -5.91 13.98 10.41
C LYS A 25 -6.37 12.54 10.18
N PRO A 26 -5.46 11.62 9.80
CA PRO A 26 -5.81 10.22 9.66
C PRO A 26 -6.28 9.63 11.00
N THR A 27 -7.27 8.75 10.95
CA THR A 27 -7.71 8.02 12.14
C THR A 27 -6.63 7.04 12.57
N VAL A 28 -6.10 7.22 13.78
CA VAL A 28 -5.10 6.30 14.35
C VAL A 28 -5.83 5.03 14.79
N ILE A 29 -5.53 3.89 14.15
CA ILE A 29 -6.20 2.62 14.40
C ILE A 29 -5.44 1.70 15.36
N ASN A 30 -4.15 1.96 15.62
CA ASN A 30 -3.28 1.13 16.46
C ASN A 30 -2.97 1.73 17.83
N GLN A 31 -3.87 2.55 18.37
CA GLN A 31 -3.65 3.20 19.67
C GLN A 31 -3.96 2.25 20.84
N PRO A 32 -3.14 2.23 21.90
CA PRO A 32 -3.44 1.45 23.11
C PRO A 32 -4.72 1.94 23.81
N PRO A 33 -5.38 1.08 24.62
CA PRO A 33 -6.61 1.44 25.32
C PRO A 33 -6.40 2.63 26.26
N GLY A 34 -7.12 3.72 26.04
CA GLY A 34 -7.09 4.89 26.92
C GLY A 34 -7.01 6.24 26.25
N ALA A 35 -6.57 6.33 24.99
CA ALA A 35 -6.63 7.55 24.20
C ALA A 35 -7.83 7.46 23.25
N GLY A 36 -9.00 7.88 23.71
CA GLY A 36 -10.21 7.88 22.88
C GLY A 36 -10.08 8.78 21.68
N PRO A 37 -10.55 8.36 20.48
CA PRO A 37 -10.73 9.29 19.38
C PRO A 37 -11.79 10.31 19.79
N GLY A 38 -11.49 11.57 19.63
CA GLY A 38 -12.46 12.65 19.85
C GLY A 38 -13.72 12.40 19.04
N ASN A 39 -14.86 12.42 19.67
CA ASN A 39 -16.16 12.33 19.03
C ASN A 39 -16.34 13.51 18.06
N GLY A 40 -16.09 13.28 16.78
CA GLY A 40 -16.51 14.20 15.73
C GLY A 40 -18.05 14.19 15.64
N PRO A 41 -18.73 15.36 15.54
CA PRO A 41 -20.17 15.40 15.47
C PRO A 41 -20.68 14.87 14.13
N GLY A 42 -21.59 13.91 14.16
CA GLY A 42 -22.52 13.68 13.07
C GLY A 42 -22.58 12.36 12.37
N ALA A 43 -22.42 11.22 13.03
CA ALA A 43 -22.81 9.98 12.42
C ALA A 43 -23.67 9.15 13.38
N ASN A 44 -24.89 8.83 12.92
CA ASN A 44 -25.82 7.98 13.68
C ASN A 44 -25.26 6.57 13.87
N PRO A 45 -25.36 6.02 15.08
CA PRO A 45 -24.92 4.65 15.35
C PRO A 45 -25.79 3.64 14.60
N ILE A 46 -25.19 2.81 13.78
CA ILE A 46 -25.82 1.60 13.26
C ILE A 46 -25.37 0.47 14.17
N GLY A 47 -26.33 -0.25 14.75
CA GLY A 47 -26.11 -1.25 15.80
C GLY A 47 -24.93 -2.19 15.54
N GLY A 48 -24.17 -2.48 16.59
CA GLY A 48 -23.02 -3.36 16.54
C GLY A 48 -23.37 -4.74 15.98
N GLY A 49 -22.43 -5.32 15.22
CA GLY A 49 -22.54 -6.67 14.70
C GLY A 49 -21.14 -7.26 14.54
N PRO A 50 -21.05 -8.58 14.34
CA PRO A 50 -19.77 -9.26 14.23
C PRO A 50 -19.00 -8.84 12.98
N VAL A 51 -17.70 -8.99 13.08
CA VAL A 51 -16.76 -8.86 11.97
C VAL A 51 -16.33 -10.26 11.54
N ALA A 52 -16.37 -10.58 10.25
CA ALA A 52 -15.90 -11.87 9.79
C ALA A 52 -14.46 -11.78 9.28
N ILE A 53 -13.64 -12.80 9.55
CA ILE A 53 -12.34 -12.96 8.93
C ILE A 53 -12.30 -14.28 8.16
N LEU A 54 -11.98 -14.20 6.86
CA LEU A 54 -11.89 -15.31 5.92
C LEU A 54 -10.42 -15.60 5.64
N LEU A 55 -9.93 -16.73 6.15
CA LEU A 55 -8.52 -17.12 6.05
C LEU A 55 -8.37 -18.60 5.70
N PRO A 56 -7.29 -18.99 5.01
CA PRO A 56 -6.93 -20.38 4.80
C PRO A 56 -6.35 -20.95 6.10
N LEU A 57 -7.20 -21.51 6.98
CA LEU A 57 -6.79 -22.08 8.28
C LEU A 57 -6.45 -23.56 8.16
N THR A 58 -6.88 -24.21 7.08
CA THR A 58 -6.55 -25.56 6.68
C THR A 58 -5.93 -25.59 5.28
N GLY A 59 -5.45 -26.75 4.85
CA GLY A 59 -4.81 -26.91 3.52
C GLY A 59 -3.40 -26.34 3.44
N LYS A 60 -2.92 -26.14 2.20
CA LYS A 60 -1.53 -25.75 1.91
C LYS A 60 -1.12 -24.36 2.37
N MET A 61 -2.10 -23.48 2.61
CA MET A 61 -1.86 -22.09 2.99
C MET A 61 -2.11 -21.83 4.48
N ALA A 62 -2.33 -22.87 5.30
CA ALA A 62 -2.64 -22.71 6.72
C ALA A 62 -1.53 -21.98 7.50
N ASP A 63 -0.27 -22.13 7.08
CA ASP A 63 0.87 -21.43 7.70
C ASP A 63 0.87 -19.92 7.44
N ILE A 64 0.11 -19.46 6.44
CA ILE A 64 -0.14 -18.05 6.17
C ILE A 64 -1.35 -17.56 6.98
N GLY A 65 -2.45 -18.32 6.97
CA GLY A 65 -3.70 -17.92 7.59
C GLY A 65 -3.63 -17.81 9.11
N LYS A 66 -2.97 -18.75 9.78
CA LYS A 66 -2.88 -18.78 11.25
C LYS A 66 -2.19 -17.54 11.85
N PRO A 67 -1.02 -17.09 11.38
CA PRO A 67 -0.41 -15.86 11.86
C PRO A 67 -1.27 -14.61 11.59
N MET A 68 -1.97 -14.56 10.47
CA MET A 68 -2.90 -13.47 10.16
C MET A 68 -4.09 -13.44 11.13
N LEU A 69 -4.66 -14.60 11.46
CA LEU A 69 -5.70 -14.71 12.48
C LEU A 69 -5.20 -14.19 13.83
N ASN A 70 -4.01 -14.60 14.24
CA ASN A 70 -3.38 -14.16 15.48
C ASN A 70 -3.26 -12.63 15.54
N ALA A 71 -2.84 -11.99 14.45
CA ALA A 71 -2.71 -10.53 14.37
C ALA A 71 -4.06 -9.82 14.45
N ALA A 72 -5.09 -10.33 13.76
CA ALA A 72 -6.44 -9.79 13.85
C ALA A 72 -7.02 -9.92 15.27
N GLN A 73 -6.83 -11.08 15.91
CA GLN A 73 -7.25 -11.30 17.32
C GLN A 73 -6.50 -10.39 18.30
N LEU A 74 -5.21 -10.10 18.03
CA LEU A 74 -4.44 -9.17 18.85
C LEU A 74 -5.00 -7.74 18.71
N ALA A 75 -5.31 -7.31 17.50
CA ALA A 75 -5.88 -5.99 17.22
C ALA A 75 -7.28 -5.79 17.81
N LEU A 76 -8.04 -6.88 17.97
CA LEU A 76 -9.38 -6.88 18.59
C LEU A 76 -9.35 -7.22 20.09
N ALA A 77 -8.22 -7.50 20.69
CA ALA A 77 -8.09 -7.81 22.12
C ALA A 77 -8.22 -6.55 23.01
N VAL A 78 -9.10 -5.63 22.62
CA VAL A 78 -9.38 -4.36 23.31
C VAL A 78 -10.83 -4.34 23.75
N PRO A 79 -11.17 -3.91 24.98
CA PRO A 79 -12.55 -3.82 25.44
C PRO A 79 -13.44 -3.00 24.47
N GLY A 80 -14.63 -3.51 24.17
CA GLY A 80 -15.57 -2.89 23.23
C GLY A 80 -15.29 -3.18 21.75
N SER A 81 -14.34 -4.07 21.45
CA SER A 81 -14.16 -4.59 20.09
C SER A 81 -15.34 -5.46 19.68
N PRO A 82 -15.66 -5.53 18.37
CA PRO A 82 -16.69 -6.41 17.85
C PRO A 82 -16.29 -7.88 17.97
N ASP A 83 -17.27 -8.75 18.00
CA ASP A 83 -17.05 -10.19 17.94
C ASP A 83 -16.43 -10.58 16.59
N LEU A 84 -15.44 -11.47 16.63
CA LEU A 84 -14.76 -11.96 15.44
C LEU A 84 -15.28 -13.34 15.04
N MET A 85 -15.99 -13.42 13.90
CA MET A 85 -16.40 -14.66 13.26
C MET A 85 -15.25 -15.19 12.41
N VAL A 86 -14.64 -16.29 12.81
CA VAL A 86 -13.54 -16.92 12.09
C VAL A 86 -14.10 -17.94 11.09
N LYS A 87 -13.76 -17.80 9.81
CA LYS A 87 -14.20 -18.67 8.73
C LYS A 87 -12.99 -19.22 7.97
N ASP A 88 -12.93 -20.54 7.85
CA ASP A 88 -11.87 -21.21 7.08
C ASP A 88 -12.25 -21.28 5.60
N THR A 89 -11.38 -20.76 4.73
CA THR A 89 -11.54 -20.85 3.27
C THR A 89 -10.96 -22.13 2.70
N GLY A 90 -10.18 -22.87 3.46
CA GLY A 90 -9.39 -24.01 2.97
C GLY A 90 -8.37 -23.62 1.90
N GLY A 91 -8.15 -22.32 1.67
CA GLY A 91 -7.28 -21.80 0.60
C GLY A 91 -7.84 -22.03 -0.80
N THR A 92 -9.17 -22.12 -0.95
CA THR A 92 -9.84 -22.38 -2.24
C THR A 92 -10.89 -21.33 -2.56
N PRO A 93 -11.10 -21.01 -3.86
CA PRO A 93 -12.13 -20.06 -4.29
C PRO A 93 -13.53 -20.43 -3.82
N ASP A 94 -13.93 -21.69 -3.96
CA ASP A 94 -15.26 -22.19 -3.56
C ASP A 94 -15.42 -22.16 -2.03
N GLY A 95 -14.36 -22.53 -1.30
CA GLY A 95 -14.35 -22.43 0.17
C GLY A 95 -14.50 -21.01 0.67
N ALA A 96 -13.86 -20.05 -0.03
CA ALA A 96 -13.97 -18.64 0.30
C ALA A 96 -15.39 -18.10 0.02
N ALA A 97 -16.02 -18.46 -1.11
CA ALA A 97 -17.40 -18.09 -1.41
C ALA A 97 -18.38 -18.63 -0.35
N LYS A 98 -18.24 -19.90 0.03
CA LYS A 98 -19.05 -20.52 1.10
C LYS A 98 -18.83 -19.82 2.44
N ALA A 99 -17.57 -19.56 2.82
CA ALA A 99 -17.22 -18.85 4.05
C ALA A 99 -17.82 -17.43 4.09
N ALA A 100 -17.81 -16.72 2.94
CA ALA A 100 -18.44 -15.40 2.81
C ALA A 100 -19.96 -15.47 3.01
N GLN A 101 -20.65 -16.44 2.38
CA GLN A 101 -22.08 -16.63 2.55
C GLN A 101 -22.43 -16.92 4.01
N GLU A 102 -21.72 -17.84 4.66
CA GLU A 102 -21.91 -18.15 6.07
C GLU A 102 -21.65 -16.95 6.99
N ALA A 103 -20.69 -16.08 6.64
CA ALA A 103 -20.43 -14.86 7.38
C ALA A 103 -21.59 -13.87 7.26
N ILE A 104 -22.13 -13.69 6.07
CA ILE A 104 -23.27 -12.82 5.80
C ILE A 104 -24.53 -13.32 6.50
N ASP A 105 -24.83 -14.62 6.42
CA ASP A 105 -25.95 -15.25 7.10
C ASP A 105 -25.84 -15.12 8.63
N GLY A 106 -24.61 -15.11 9.16
CA GLY A 106 -24.30 -14.84 10.56
C GLY A 106 -24.34 -13.35 10.94
N GLY A 107 -24.69 -12.46 10.03
CA GLY A 107 -24.83 -11.02 10.27
C GLY A 107 -23.54 -10.23 10.26
N ALA A 108 -22.47 -10.73 9.61
CA ALA A 108 -21.22 -10.00 9.49
C ALA A 108 -21.41 -8.62 8.86
N ARG A 109 -20.82 -7.59 9.48
CA ARG A 109 -20.91 -6.20 9.03
C ARG A 109 -19.77 -5.81 8.10
N VAL A 110 -18.66 -6.52 8.15
CA VAL A 110 -17.49 -6.39 7.27
C VAL A 110 -16.79 -7.74 7.19
N ILE A 111 -16.20 -8.02 6.04
CA ILE A 111 -15.38 -9.20 5.78
C ILE A 111 -13.92 -8.75 5.69
N LEU A 112 -13.05 -9.34 6.51
CA LEU A 112 -11.60 -9.20 6.48
C LEU A 112 -11.02 -10.38 5.71
N GLY A 113 -10.21 -10.13 4.68
CA GLY A 113 -9.81 -11.15 3.73
C GLY A 113 -10.77 -11.24 2.53
N PRO A 114 -10.60 -12.27 1.69
CA PRO A 114 -9.65 -13.37 1.78
C PRO A 114 -8.21 -13.01 1.38
N VAL A 115 -7.33 -14.04 1.31
CA VAL A 115 -5.89 -13.81 1.07
C VAL A 115 -5.55 -13.70 -0.41
N THR A 116 -6.14 -14.52 -1.25
CA THR A 116 -5.74 -14.62 -2.67
C THR A 116 -6.68 -13.88 -3.61
N SER A 117 -6.17 -13.53 -4.80
CA SER A 117 -6.96 -12.95 -5.89
C SER A 117 -8.13 -13.85 -6.29
N ALA A 118 -7.86 -15.15 -6.48
CA ALA A 118 -8.86 -16.12 -6.88
C ALA A 118 -10.00 -16.29 -5.85
N GLU A 119 -9.67 -16.26 -4.56
CA GLU A 119 -10.67 -16.27 -3.49
C GLU A 119 -11.48 -14.94 -3.49
N THR A 120 -10.80 -13.79 -3.68
CA THR A 120 -11.45 -12.47 -3.72
C THR A 120 -12.45 -12.37 -4.85
N ALA A 121 -12.11 -12.92 -6.03
CA ALA A 121 -13.00 -12.99 -7.19
C ALA A 121 -14.29 -13.77 -6.91
N GLN A 122 -14.30 -14.73 -5.98
CA GLN A 122 -15.49 -15.50 -5.60
C GLN A 122 -16.23 -14.89 -4.40
N VAL A 123 -15.53 -14.19 -3.51
CA VAL A 123 -16.15 -13.50 -2.36
C VAL A 123 -16.92 -12.25 -2.80
N ALA A 124 -16.40 -11.49 -3.75
CA ALA A 124 -16.97 -10.23 -4.21
C ALA A 124 -18.43 -10.35 -4.72
N PRO A 125 -18.80 -11.32 -5.59
CA PRO A 125 -20.17 -11.47 -6.05
C PRO A 125 -21.15 -11.92 -4.96
N VAL A 126 -20.67 -12.47 -3.86
CA VAL A 126 -21.47 -12.86 -2.68
C VAL A 126 -21.67 -11.67 -1.73
N ALA A 127 -20.61 -10.94 -1.43
CA ALA A 127 -20.62 -9.87 -0.42
C ALA A 127 -21.28 -8.57 -0.93
N ARG A 128 -21.02 -8.18 -2.19
CA ARG A 128 -21.52 -6.92 -2.74
C ARG A 128 -23.04 -6.80 -2.80
N PRO A 129 -23.83 -7.80 -3.28
CA PRO A 129 -25.28 -7.73 -3.25
C PRO A 129 -25.85 -7.64 -1.84
N ALA A 130 -25.15 -8.23 -0.84
CA ALA A 130 -25.53 -8.14 0.56
C ALA A 130 -25.13 -6.79 1.21
N GLY A 131 -24.42 -5.92 0.49
CA GLY A 131 -23.93 -4.64 1.03
C GLY A 131 -22.86 -4.80 2.10
N VAL A 132 -22.17 -5.95 2.17
CA VAL A 132 -21.13 -6.22 3.15
C VAL A 132 -19.76 -5.86 2.56
N PRO A 133 -19.04 -4.86 3.13
CA PRO A 133 -17.71 -4.46 2.67
C PRO A 133 -16.69 -5.60 2.83
N VAL A 134 -15.75 -5.68 1.88
CA VAL A 134 -14.66 -6.66 1.87
C VAL A 134 -13.31 -5.93 1.90
N LEU A 135 -12.49 -6.23 2.89
CA LEU A 135 -11.10 -5.76 3.03
C LEU A 135 -10.16 -6.92 2.65
N ALA A 136 -9.96 -7.12 1.34
CA ALA A 136 -9.20 -8.25 0.78
C ALA A 136 -7.69 -8.08 0.98
N PHE A 137 -6.97 -9.16 1.32
CA PHE A 137 -5.54 -9.15 1.58
C PHE A 137 -4.66 -9.37 0.33
N THR A 138 -5.29 -9.64 -0.82
CA THR A 138 -4.56 -9.74 -2.10
C THR A 138 -3.88 -8.41 -2.46
N ASN A 139 -2.82 -8.49 -3.28
CA ASN A 139 -2.18 -7.33 -3.91
C ASN A 139 -2.58 -7.18 -5.40
N ASP A 140 -3.53 -7.97 -5.88
CA ASP A 140 -4.06 -7.87 -7.22
C ASP A 140 -5.09 -6.75 -7.33
N HIS A 141 -4.65 -5.62 -7.89
CA HIS A 141 -5.50 -4.43 -8.05
C HIS A 141 -6.71 -4.65 -8.95
N ALA A 142 -6.72 -5.68 -9.82
CA ALA A 142 -7.86 -6.02 -10.66
C ALA A 142 -9.09 -6.49 -9.86
N GLN A 143 -8.90 -6.90 -8.60
CA GLN A 143 -9.98 -7.26 -7.69
C GLN A 143 -10.64 -6.05 -7.01
N ALA A 144 -10.03 -4.86 -7.11
CA ALA A 144 -10.58 -3.64 -6.53
C ALA A 144 -11.84 -3.19 -7.27
N GLN A 145 -12.91 -2.98 -6.52
CA GLN A 145 -14.18 -2.50 -7.03
C GLN A 145 -15.01 -1.88 -5.88
N PRO A 146 -16.05 -1.08 -6.17
CA PRO A 146 -16.88 -0.50 -5.12
C PRO A 146 -17.39 -1.58 -4.14
N GLY A 147 -17.03 -1.43 -2.85
CA GLY A 147 -17.35 -2.39 -1.79
C GLY A 147 -16.30 -3.48 -1.56
N VAL A 148 -15.26 -3.57 -2.37
CA VAL A 148 -14.13 -4.51 -2.20
C VAL A 148 -12.82 -3.76 -2.29
N TRP A 149 -12.09 -3.62 -1.19
CA TRP A 149 -10.82 -2.92 -1.11
C TRP A 149 -9.65 -3.90 -1.05
N VAL A 150 -8.62 -3.64 -1.88
CA VAL A 150 -7.40 -4.45 -1.98
C VAL A 150 -6.35 -3.86 -1.03
N LEU A 151 -6.17 -4.48 0.15
CA LEU A 151 -5.26 -3.98 1.17
C LEU A 151 -3.79 -4.33 0.93
N GLY A 152 -3.49 -5.34 0.13
CA GLY A 152 -2.11 -5.70 -0.21
C GLY A 152 -1.38 -4.57 -0.92
N VAL A 153 -0.05 -4.52 -0.75
CA VAL A 153 0.78 -3.53 -1.45
C VAL A 153 0.83 -3.88 -2.94
N THR A 154 0.11 -3.08 -3.75
CA THR A 154 0.00 -3.33 -5.19
C THR A 154 1.26 -2.88 -5.95
N PRO A 155 1.54 -3.46 -7.13
CA PRO A 155 2.63 -2.99 -7.99
C PRO A 155 2.50 -1.51 -8.35
N GLY A 156 1.29 -1.04 -8.66
CA GLY A 156 1.02 0.36 -9.01
C GLY A 156 1.36 1.34 -7.91
N GLN A 157 1.06 1.00 -6.63
CA GLN A 157 1.44 1.85 -5.49
C GLN A 157 2.96 2.02 -5.39
N GLN A 158 3.72 0.94 -5.61
CA GLN A 158 5.18 0.96 -5.59
C GLN A 158 5.74 1.85 -6.71
N VAL A 159 5.23 1.68 -7.94
CA VAL A 159 5.64 2.47 -9.11
C VAL A 159 5.37 3.95 -8.88
N ARG A 160 4.14 4.32 -8.52
CA ARG A 160 3.75 5.72 -8.26
C ARG A 160 4.65 6.38 -7.21
N ARG A 161 4.93 5.67 -6.12
CA ARG A 161 5.83 6.19 -5.08
C ARG A 161 7.26 6.43 -5.59
N LEU A 162 7.77 5.51 -6.41
CA LEU A 162 9.10 5.64 -7.01
C LEU A 162 9.17 6.77 -8.03
N LEU A 163 8.14 6.92 -8.89
CA LEU A 163 8.06 8.04 -9.84
C LEU A 163 8.07 9.39 -9.12
N GLY A 164 7.31 9.53 -8.04
CA GLY A 164 7.36 10.73 -7.20
C GLY A 164 8.75 11.00 -6.60
N ALA A 165 9.46 9.95 -6.17
CA ALA A 165 10.84 10.08 -5.65
C ALA A 165 11.84 10.47 -6.75
N VAL A 166 11.72 9.89 -7.94
CA VAL A 166 12.53 10.23 -9.13
C VAL A 166 12.34 11.69 -9.53
N GLN A 167 11.08 12.15 -9.54
CA GLN A 167 10.74 13.54 -9.85
C GLN A 167 11.35 14.50 -8.82
N GLN A 168 11.19 14.20 -7.52
CA GLN A 168 11.76 15.02 -6.44
C GLN A 168 13.29 15.08 -6.49
N ALA A 169 13.94 14.00 -6.96
CA ALA A 169 15.38 13.93 -7.14
C ALA A 169 15.88 14.53 -8.48
N GLY A 170 14.98 15.05 -9.34
CA GLY A 170 15.34 15.63 -10.64
C GLY A 170 15.95 14.65 -11.63
N LYS A 171 15.60 13.35 -11.53
CA LYS A 171 16.20 12.29 -12.36
C LYS A 171 15.63 12.21 -13.79
N GLY A 172 14.57 12.96 -14.10
CA GLY A 172 13.98 12.97 -15.46
C GLY A 172 13.07 11.79 -15.75
N GLN A 173 13.04 11.36 -17.02
CA GLN A 173 12.11 10.31 -17.48
C GLN A 173 12.53 8.91 -17.03
N VAL A 174 11.53 8.01 -16.92
CA VAL A 174 11.72 6.62 -16.50
C VAL A 174 11.40 5.67 -17.65
N ALA A 175 12.33 4.75 -17.95
CA ALA A 175 12.07 3.61 -18.83
C ALA A 175 11.66 2.38 -18.01
N GLY A 176 10.87 1.47 -18.60
CA GLY A 176 10.45 0.20 -18.00
C GLY A 176 11.10 -1.00 -18.70
N LEU A 177 11.77 -1.86 -17.92
CA LEU A 177 12.23 -3.19 -18.32
C LEU A 177 11.56 -4.22 -17.41
N LEU A 178 10.38 -4.71 -17.80
CA LEU A 178 9.43 -5.38 -16.92
C LEU A 178 9.18 -6.83 -17.37
N PRO A 179 9.05 -7.79 -16.45
CA PRO A 179 8.77 -9.18 -16.84
C PRO A 179 7.36 -9.29 -17.45
N ASP A 180 7.19 -10.17 -18.44
CA ASP A 180 5.86 -10.49 -19.02
C ASP A 180 5.07 -11.39 -18.09
N THR A 181 4.64 -10.82 -16.98
CA THR A 181 3.81 -11.41 -15.94
C THR A 181 2.72 -10.41 -15.54
N ASP A 182 1.68 -10.83 -14.84
CA ASP A 182 0.63 -9.91 -14.38
C ASP A 182 1.18 -8.82 -13.45
N PHE A 183 2.20 -9.15 -12.63
CA PHE A 183 2.91 -8.19 -11.81
C PHE A 183 3.63 -7.13 -12.68
N GLY A 184 4.38 -7.56 -13.70
CA GLY A 184 5.09 -6.66 -14.60
C GLY A 184 4.13 -5.82 -15.45
N LYS A 185 3.02 -6.38 -15.91
CA LYS A 185 1.96 -5.65 -16.63
C LYS A 185 1.36 -4.54 -15.75
N ALA A 186 1.04 -4.84 -14.50
CA ALA A 186 0.53 -3.85 -13.57
C ALA A 186 1.52 -2.71 -13.30
N MET A 187 2.83 -3.01 -13.26
CA MET A 187 3.87 -1.97 -13.18
C MET A 187 3.94 -1.13 -14.45
N ALA A 188 3.82 -1.75 -15.63
CA ALA A 188 3.83 -1.08 -16.94
C ALA A 188 2.65 -0.12 -17.11
N ASP A 189 1.45 -0.57 -16.72
CA ASP A 189 0.22 0.21 -16.79
C ASP A 189 0.33 1.47 -15.92
N GLU A 190 0.86 1.34 -14.71
CA GLU A 190 1.05 2.49 -13.82
C GLU A 190 2.11 3.44 -14.33
N LEU A 191 3.27 2.93 -14.79
CA LEU A 191 4.33 3.76 -15.38
C LEU A 191 3.80 4.57 -16.58
N THR A 192 3.02 3.95 -17.45
CA THR A 192 2.43 4.59 -18.63
C THR A 192 1.38 5.64 -18.24
N ARG A 193 0.54 5.33 -17.25
CA ARG A 193 -0.50 6.23 -16.75
C ARG A 193 0.10 7.49 -16.14
N ASP A 194 1.09 7.33 -15.25
CA ASP A 194 1.71 8.47 -14.56
C ASP A 194 2.52 9.35 -15.52
N ALA A 195 3.24 8.77 -16.48
CA ALA A 195 3.91 9.53 -17.52
C ALA A 195 2.91 10.40 -18.32
N SER A 196 1.74 9.85 -18.65
CA SER A 196 0.67 10.58 -19.33
C SER A 196 0.09 11.72 -18.49
N ILE A 197 -0.14 11.49 -17.19
CA ILE A 197 -0.64 12.52 -16.25
C ILE A 197 0.36 13.68 -16.13
N MET A 198 1.65 13.39 -16.14
CA MET A 198 2.71 14.40 -16.07
C MET A 198 2.99 15.11 -17.41
N GLY A 199 2.24 14.78 -18.48
CA GLY A 199 2.45 15.35 -19.83
C GLY A 199 3.79 14.97 -20.45
N GLN A 200 4.40 13.88 -19.97
CA GLN A 200 5.65 13.34 -20.50
C GLN A 200 5.37 12.48 -21.75
N THR A 201 6.36 12.39 -22.64
CA THR A 201 6.33 11.43 -23.76
C THR A 201 6.13 10.03 -23.19
N PRO A 202 5.36 9.11 -23.86
CA PRO A 202 5.21 7.75 -23.40
C PRO A 202 6.56 7.15 -23.03
N ALA A 203 6.66 6.60 -21.83
CA ALA A 203 7.87 5.95 -21.37
C ALA A 203 8.21 4.78 -22.30
N PHE A 204 9.51 4.55 -22.55
CA PHE A 204 9.92 3.28 -23.15
C PHE A 204 9.55 2.15 -22.18
N VAL A 205 8.68 1.26 -22.60
CA VAL A 205 8.28 0.10 -21.81
C VAL A 205 8.50 -1.17 -22.63
N ARG A 206 9.37 -2.03 -22.14
CA ARG A 206 9.65 -3.31 -22.77
C ARG A 206 9.23 -4.45 -21.84
N MET A 207 8.22 -5.22 -22.25
CA MET A 207 7.85 -6.47 -21.58
C MET A 207 8.85 -7.56 -21.98
N ILE A 208 9.41 -8.26 -20.99
CA ILE A 208 10.51 -9.20 -21.16
C ILE A 208 10.01 -10.61 -20.84
N GLY A 209 9.97 -11.48 -21.84
CA GLY A 209 9.70 -12.91 -21.65
C GLY A 209 10.84 -13.61 -20.90
N SER A 210 10.60 -14.84 -20.49
CA SER A 210 11.60 -15.65 -19.78
C SER A 210 12.86 -15.88 -20.63
N GLY A 211 14.00 -15.87 -19.97
CA GLY A 211 15.29 -16.23 -20.58
C GLY A 211 16.26 -15.07 -20.74
N LYS A 212 17.54 -15.43 -20.65
CA LYS A 212 18.67 -14.51 -20.68
C LYS A 212 18.72 -13.64 -21.94
N ASP A 213 18.44 -14.24 -23.10
CA ASP A 213 18.58 -13.55 -24.39
C ASP A 213 17.52 -12.44 -24.55
N ASN A 214 16.33 -12.65 -23.99
CA ASN A 214 15.27 -11.64 -23.96
C ASN A 214 15.68 -10.41 -23.12
N ILE A 215 16.36 -10.65 -21.98
CA ILE A 215 16.89 -9.57 -21.14
C ILE A 215 17.96 -8.78 -21.90
N VAL A 216 18.93 -9.48 -22.51
CA VAL A 216 20.00 -8.83 -23.28
C VAL A 216 19.43 -8.03 -24.44
N SER A 217 18.48 -8.57 -25.20
CA SER A 217 17.80 -7.87 -26.30
C SER A 217 17.13 -6.60 -25.80
N ALA A 218 16.35 -6.67 -24.72
CA ALA A 218 15.62 -5.53 -24.18
C ALA A 218 16.55 -4.41 -23.68
N VAL A 219 17.67 -4.78 -23.06
CA VAL A 219 18.70 -3.80 -22.63
C VAL A 219 19.38 -3.15 -23.83
N ASN A 220 19.70 -3.92 -24.86
CA ASN A 220 20.32 -3.37 -26.09
C ASN A 220 19.34 -2.45 -26.86
N GLU A 221 18.05 -2.79 -26.94
CA GLU A 221 17.00 -1.94 -27.50
C GLU A 221 16.92 -0.60 -26.75
N LEU A 222 16.94 -0.63 -25.42
CA LEU A 222 16.93 0.58 -24.60
C LEU A 222 18.21 1.39 -24.77
N ALA A 223 19.37 0.76 -24.78
CA ALA A 223 20.67 1.44 -24.95
C ALA A 223 20.81 2.10 -26.34
N ALA A 224 20.24 1.50 -27.39
CA ALA A 224 20.25 2.04 -28.76
C ALA A 224 19.48 3.37 -28.90
N LEU A 225 18.73 3.80 -27.89
CA LEU A 225 18.10 5.13 -27.85
C LEU A 225 19.11 6.25 -27.60
N ALA A 226 20.31 5.94 -27.12
CA ALA A 226 21.41 6.86 -27.05
C ALA A 226 22.15 6.88 -28.41
N THR A 227 22.39 8.07 -28.96
CA THR A 227 23.20 8.26 -30.19
C THR A 227 24.34 9.24 -29.91
N PRO A 228 25.35 9.36 -30.79
CA PRO A 228 26.43 10.36 -30.61
C PRO A 228 25.90 11.78 -30.41
N ASP A 229 24.78 12.12 -31.05
CA ASP A 229 24.15 13.45 -31.00
C ASP A 229 23.05 13.58 -29.94
N GLN A 230 22.60 12.48 -29.35
CA GLN A 230 21.53 12.45 -28.34
C GLN A 230 21.96 11.58 -27.17
N PRO A 231 22.19 12.16 -25.97
CA PRO A 231 22.52 11.39 -24.80
C PRO A 231 21.34 10.47 -24.40
N PHE A 232 21.63 9.46 -23.59
CA PHE A 232 20.62 8.53 -23.08
C PHE A 232 19.46 9.30 -22.44
N PRO A 233 18.20 9.12 -22.92
CA PRO A 233 17.09 10.02 -22.59
C PRO A 233 16.47 9.78 -21.23
N TYR A 234 16.79 8.66 -20.56
CA TYR A 234 16.17 8.27 -19.30
C TYR A 234 17.11 8.45 -18.10
N GLY A 235 16.63 9.12 -17.06
CA GLY A 235 17.36 9.28 -15.81
C GLY A 235 17.10 8.13 -14.82
N ALA A 236 16.11 7.26 -15.10
CA ALA A 236 15.84 6.07 -14.30
C ALA A 236 15.33 4.90 -15.16
N ILE A 237 15.54 3.68 -14.67
CA ILE A 237 15.03 2.43 -15.26
C ILE A 237 14.27 1.66 -14.18
N LEU A 238 12.97 1.43 -14.42
CA LEU A 238 12.12 0.59 -13.59
C LEU A 238 12.24 -0.87 -14.02
N MET A 239 12.63 -1.73 -13.09
CA MET A 239 12.78 -3.17 -13.28
C MET A 239 11.76 -3.91 -12.40
N GLY A 240 11.15 -4.97 -12.94
CA GLY A 240 10.27 -5.86 -12.17
C GLY A 240 10.89 -7.21 -11.81
N SER A 241 12.10 -7.48 -12.28
CA SER A 241 12.76 -8.80 -12.14
C SER A 241 13.38 -8.99 -10.76
N THR A 242 13.51 -10.24 -10.36
CA THR A 242 14.11 -10.69 -9.09
C THR A 242 14.98 -11.94 -9.33
N GLY A 243 15.68 -12.40 -8.32
CA GLY A 243 16.44 -13.67 -8.37
C GLY A 243 17.60 -13.65 -9.37
N SER A 244 17.75 -14.74 -10.13
CA SER A 244 18.88 -14.95 -11.07
C SER A 244 18.94 -13.94 -12.21
N ASP A 245 17.80 -13.38 -12.62
CA ASP A 245 17.73 -12.42 -13.72
C ASP A 245 18.49 -11.13 -13.43
N LEU A 246 18.62 -10.76 -12.15
CA LEU A 246 19.37 -9.56 -11.73
C LEU A 246 20.84 -9.61 -12.15
N ALA A 247 21.47 -10.80 -12.11
CA ALA A 247 22.84 -10.95 -12.56
C ALA A 247 22.96 -10.78 -14.09
N VAL A 248 21.96 -11.22 -14.84
CA VAL A 248 21.90 -11.05 -16.30
C VAL A 248 21.76 -9.57 -16.65
N PHE A 249 20.86 -8.84 -15.95
CA PHE A 249 20.73 -7.38 -16.11
C PHE A 249 22.02 -6.64 -15.78
N ALA A 250 22.72 -7.01 -14.67
CA ALA A 250 23.98 -6.37 -14.30
C ALA A 250 25.02 -6.46 -15.44
N LYS A 251 25.14 -7.66 -16.04
CA LYS A 251 26.04 -7.85 -17.16
C LYS A 251 25.58 -7.12 -18.42
N ALA A 252 24.31 -7.20 -18.76
CA ALA A 252 23.76 -6.53 -19.94
C ALA A 252 23.91 -5.00 -19.88
N PHE A 253 23.67 -4.38 -18.73
CA PHE A 253 23.90 -2.94 -18.54
C PHE A 253 25.37 -2.55 -18.73
N ALA A 254 26.31 -3.37 -18.22
CA ALA A 254 27.74 -3.12 -18.40
C ALA A 254 28.15 -3.27 -19.88
N ASP A 255 27.71 -4.33 -20.55
CA ASP A 255 28.00 -4.60 -21.96
C ASP A 255 27.42 -3.51 -22.89
N ALA A 256 26.24 -2.98 -22.54
CA ALA A 256 25.56 -1.91 -23.27
C ALA A 256 25.99 -0.49 -22.84
N HIS A 257 27.02 -0.37 -21.99
CA HIS A 257 27.57 0.90 -21.49
C HIS A 257 26.54 1.85 -20.85
N ILE A 258 25.48 1.32 -20.23
CA ILE A 258 24.53 2.13 -19.46
C ILE A 258 25.21 2.59 -18.16
N ASP A 259 25.44 3.90 -18.06
CA ASP A 259 26.13 4.53 -16.92
C ASP A 259 25.21 4.59 -15.68
N ARG A 260 25.35 3.60 -14.81
CA ARG A 260 24.58 3.47 -13.56
C ARG A 260 24.90 4.53 -12.50
N THR A 261 25.87 5.39 -12.73
CA THR A 261 26.09 6.57 -11.86
C THR A 261 25.14 7.72 -12.23
N LYS A 262 24.64 7.73 -13.46
CA LYS A 262 23.70 8.72 -13.99
C LYS A 262 22.26 8.20 -14.04
N VAL A 263 22.08 6.88 -14.24
CA VAL A 263 20.78 6.24 -14.39
C VAL A 263 20.40 5.53 -13.09
N GLN A 264 19.29 5.96 -12.49
CA GLN A 264 18.75 5.36 -11.27
C GLN A 264 18.01 4.06 -11.57
N ILE A 265 18.40 2.97 -10.91
CA ILE A 265 17.66 1.71 -10.99
C ILE A 265 16.54 1.72 -9.94
N LEU A 266 15.32 1.35 -10.37
CA LEU A 266 14.11 1.28 -9.56
C LEU A 266 13.54 -0.14 -9.61
N GLY A 267 12.92 -0.61 -8.54
CA GLY A 267 12.30 -1.93 -8.57
C GLY A 267 11.34 -2.25 -7.43
N PRO A 268 10.88 -3.51 -7.35
CA PRO A 268 9.84 -3.93 -6.45
C PRO A 268 10.30 -3.99 -4.98
N ALA A 269 9.33 -3.91 -4.06
CA ALA A 269 9.53 -4.07 -2.62
C ALA A 269 10.23 -5.39 -2.25
N LEU A 270 10.08 -6.42 -3.07
CA LEU A 270 10.76 -7.72 -2.90
C LEU A 270 12.29 -7.61 -2.83
N TRP A 271 12.88 -6.54 -3.39
CA TRP A 271 14.31 -6.31 -3.26
C TRP A 271 14.75 -6.06 -1.82
N GLY A 272 13.88 -5.51 -0.98
CA GLY A 272 14.15 -5.33 0.45
C GLY A 272 14.35 -6.65 1.21
N ILE A 273 13.79 -7.75 0.71
CA ILE A 273 13.92 -9.09 1.29
C ILE A 273 15.06 -9.87 0.62
N SER A 274 15.29 -9.62 -0.69
CA SER A 274 16.19 -10.42 -1.54
C SER A 274 17.48 -9.67 -1.91
N ALA A 275 17.74 -8.48 -1.35
CA ALA A 275 18.81 -7.58 -1.76
C ALA A 275 20.22 -8.12 -1.49
N SER A 276 20.36 -9.18 -0.70
CA SER A 276 21.66 -9.77 -0.42
C SER A 276 22.33 -10.30 -1.71
N ASN A 277 23.38 -9.61 -2.15
CA ASN A 277 24.39 -10.06 -3.13
C ASN A 277 24.13 -9.82 -4.62
N SER A 278 23.28 -8.88 -5.04
CA SER A 278 23.20 -8.53 -6.46
C SER A 278 23.96 -7.24 -6.80
N ALA A 279 25.00 -7.34 -7.65
CA ALA A 279 25.78 -6.18 -8.12
C ALA A 279 24.88 -5.13 -8.84
N VAL A 280 23.75 -5.54 -9.41
CA VAL A 280 22.82 -4.61 -10.09
C VAL A 280 22.04 -3.76 -9.11
N LEU A 281 21.86 -4.21 -7.87
CA LEU A 281 21.06 -3.50 -6.86
C LEU A 281 21.83 -2.41 -6.11
N GLY A 282 23.17 -2.35 -6.21
CA GLY A 282 23.95 -1.28 -5.58
C GLY A 282 23.52 0.10 -6.10
N GLY A 283 22.95 0.94 -5.25
CA GLY A 283 22.34 2.23 -5.55
C GLY A 283 20.87 2.19 -5.98
N ALA A 284 20.28 1.00 -6.16
CA ALA A 284 18.89 0.86 -6.58
C ALA A 284 17.90 1.32 -5.50
N TRP A 285 16.75 1.85 -5.94
CA TRP A 285 15.65 2.26 -5.08
C TRP A 285 14.46 1.32 -5.21
N PHE A 286 13.77 1.10 -4.10
CA PHE A 286 12.48 0.43 -4.07
C PHE A 286 11.55 1.11 -3.07
N ALA A 287 10.23 0.95 -3.27
CA ALA A 287 9.22 1.47 -2.36
C ALA A 287 8.56 0.33 -1.59
N ALA A 288 8.47 0.45 -0.27
CA ALA A 288 7.89 -0.55 0.62
C ALA A 288 7.26 0.10 1.86
N PRO A 289 6.41 -0.62 2.62
CA PRO A 289 6.03 -0.23 3.96
C PRO A 289 7.23 0.07 4.84
N ASP A 290 7.10 1.04 5.74
CA ASP A 290 8.19 1.41 6.65
C ASP A 290 8.29 0.42 7.81
N PRO A 291 9.37 -0.37 7.94
CA PRO A 291 9.52 -1.34 9.02
C PRO A 291 9.52 -0.70 10.40
N ASP A 292 9.83 0.60 10.50
CA ASP A 292 9.77 1.33 11.76
C ASP A 292 8.33 1.50 12.26
N ALA A 293 7.36 1.54 11.37
CA ALA A 293 5.95 1.70 11.73
C ALA A 293 5.37 0.45 12.41
N ARG A 294 5.89 -0.75 12.10
CA ARG A 294 5.39 -2.02 12.63
C ARG A 294 6.01 -2.49 13.96
N ARG A 295 6.89 -1.70 14.56
CA ARG A 295 7.64 -2.10 15.78
C ARG A 295 6.73 -2.51 16.93
N ASP A 296 5.65 -1.78 17.15
CA ASP A 296 4.70 -2.09 18.24
C ASP A 296 3.95 -3.39 17.98
N LEU A 297 3.48 -3.63 16.75
CA LEU A 297 2.88 -4.92 16.40
C LEU A 297 3.87 -6.07 16.59
N ILE A 298 5.13 -5.93 16.15
CA ILE A 298 6.15 -6.96 16.32
C ILE A 298 6.35 -7.28 17.80
N ARG A 299 6.47 -6.26 18.65
CA ARG A 299 6.63 -6.44 20.09
C ARG A 299 5.43 -7.19 20.70
N ASP A 300 4.23 -6.67 20.52
CA ASP A 300 3.03 -7.18 21.17
C ASP A 300 2.65 -8.58 20.66
N TYR A 301 2.85 -8.83 19.38
CA TYR A 301 2.66 -10.15 18.78
C TYR A 301 3.68 -11.16 19.30
N THR A 302 4.99 -10.78 19.36
CA THR A 302 6.06 -11.66 19.86
C THR A 302 5.88 -11.97 21.32
N ASP A 303 5.45 -10.99 22.12
CA ASP A 303 5.17 -11.20 23.55
C ASP A 303 4.06 -12.22 23.75
N LYS A 304 3.02 -12.20 22.93
CA LYS A 304 1.86 -13.10 23.02
C LYS A 304 2.12 -14.47 22.41
N TYR A 305 2.69 -14.50 21.19
CA TYR A 305 2.78 -15.72 20.38
C TYR A 305 4.19 -16.33 20.30
N LYS A 306 5.19 -15.69 20.95
CA LYS A 306 6.58 -16.17 21.07
C LYS A 306 7.35 -16.31 19.75
N SER A 307 6.84 -15.66 18.71
CA SER A 307 7.48 -15.58 17.39
C SER A 307 7.09 -14.24 16.73
N PRO A 308 7.96 -13.64 15.89
CA PRO A 308 7.60 -12.41 15.20
C PRO A 308 6.50 -12.64 14.15
N PRO A 309 5.62 -11.64 13.93
CA PRO A 309 4.59 -11.74 12.89
C PRO A 309 5.23 -11.71 11.50
N PRO A 310 4.80 -12.59 10.56
CA PRO A 310 5.17 -12.45 9.15
C PRO A 310 4.55 -11.17 8.57
N PRO A 311 5.11 -10.61 7.48
CA PRO A 311 4.64 -9.34 6.90
C PRO A 311 3.15 -9.30 6.54
N LEU A 312 2.57 -10.41 6.06
CA LEU A 312 1.13 -10.48 5.73
C LEU A 312 0.21 -10.33 6.95
N ALA A 313 0.71 -10.60 8.16
CA ALA A 313 -0.05 -10.43 9.39
C ALA A 313 -0.42 -8.96 9.64
N ASP A 314 0.35 -8.02 9.11
CA ASP A 314 0.13 -6.59 9.23
C ASP A 314 -1.20 -6.18 8.55
N LEU A 315 -1.52 -6.78 7.40
CA LEU A 315 -2.78 -6.54 6.68
C LEU A 315 -3.99 -6.95 7.52
N ALA A 316 -3.90 -8.08 8.20
CA ALA A 316 -4.98 -8.56 9.06
C ALA A 316 -5.13 -7.71 10.33
N SER A 317 -4.02 -7.22 10.89
CA SER A 317 -4.02 -6.27 12.01
C SER A 317 -4.66 -4.95 11.61
N ASP A 318 -4.30 -4.37 10.46
CA ASP A 318 -4.86 -3.12 9.96
C ASP A 318 -6.36 -3.27 9.67
N ALA A 319 -6.76 -4.33 8.95
CA ALA A 319 -8.17 -4.58 8.63
C ALA A 319 -9.02 -4.73 9.90
N ALA A 320 -8.54 -5.50 10.89
CA ALA A 320 -9.22 -5.68 12.17
C ALA A 320 -9.31 -4.37 12.96
N SER A 321 -8.26 -3.57 12.95
CA SER A 321 -8.23 -2.26 13.61
C SER A 321 -9.17 -1.25 12.93
N ILE A 322 -9.25 -1.23 11.60
CA ILE A 322 -10.22 -0.44 10.84
C ILE A 322 -11.64 -0.89 11.23
N ALA A 323 -11.91 -2.19 11.19
CA ALA A 323 -13.22 -2.74 11.56
C ALA A 323 -13.60 -2.34 12.99
N ARG A 324 -12.70 -2.47 13.97
CA ARG A 324 -12.91 -2.05 15.36
C ARG A 324 -13.31 -0.59 15.49
N VAL A 325 -12.62 0.31 14.81
CA VAL A 325 -12.90 1.76 14.86
C VAL A 325 -14.26 2.08 14.23
N LEU A 326 -14.63 1.37 13.17
CA LEU A 326 -15.88 1.62 12.43
C LEU A 326 -17.09 0.88 12.98
N THR A 327 -16.90 -0.27 13.66
CA THR A 327 -17.97 -1.07 14.26
C THR A 327 -18.15 -0.81 15.75
N GLY A 328 -17.33 0.04 16.36
CA GLY A 328 -17.52 0.49 17.74
C GLY A 328 -18.98 0.89 17.98
N PRO A 329 -19.50 1.06 19.24
CA PRO A 329 -20.93 1.16 19.51
C PRO A 329 -21.61 2.11 18.51
N GLY A 330 -22.18 1.52 17.49
CA GLY A 330 -23.02 2.21 16.57
C GLY A 330 -22.63 2.30 15.10
N ARG A 331 -21.59 1.64 14.54
CA ARG A 331 -21.23 1.92 13.12
C ARG A 331 -20.63 0.77 12.31
N VAL A 332 -21.09 0.61 11.06
CA VAL A 332 -20.33 0.69 9.83
C VAL A 332 -21.14 1.40 8.74
N PRO A 333 -20.86 2.65 8.40
CA PRO A 333 -21.21 3.15 7.10
C PRO A 333 -20.01 2.92 6.16
N THR A 334 -20.28 2.47 4.94
CA THR A 334 -19.32 2.49 3.83
C THR A 334 -18.61 3.85 3.70
N ALA A 335 -19.30 4.93 4.01
CA ALA A 335 -18.77 6.28 4.07
C ALA A 335 -17.64 6.47 5.10
N GLY A 336 -17.62 5.72 6.21
CA GLY A 336 -16.53 5.76 7.18
C GLY A 336 -15.27 5.05 6.69
N LEU A 337 -15.42 4.03 5.82
CA LEU A 337 -14.29 3.35 5.18
C LEU A 337 -13.55 4.27 4.22
N THR A 338 -14.26 5.10 3.45
CA THR A 338 -13.69 5.99 2.45
C THR A 338 -13.45 7.42 2.95
N GLN A 339 -13.20 7.59 4.24
CA GLN A 339 -12.94 8.93 4.80
C GLN A 339 -11.67 9.54 4.16
N PRO A 340 -11.68 10.84 3.78
CA PRO A 340 -10.58 11.48 3.07
C PRO A 340 -9.26 11.46 3.83
N ALA A 341 -9.28 11.59 5.15
CA ALA A 341 -8.09 11.57 5.99
C ALA A 341 -7.42 10.18 6.05
N GLY A 342 -8.15 9.10 5.75
CA GLY A 342 -7.66 7.73 5.81
C GLY A 342 -7.40 7.24 7.24
N PHE A 343 -6.53 6.25 7.35
CA PHE A 343 -6.21 5.55 8.58
C PHE A 343 -4.68 5.50 8.78
N ALA A 344 -4.23 5.57 10.02
CA ALA A 344 -2.84 5.31 10.38
C ALA A 344 -2.72 3.87 10.89
N GLY A 345 -2.27 2.97 10.03
CA GLY A 345 -2.10 1.55 10.28
C GLY A 345 -0.70 1.15 10.76
N VAL A 346 -0.47 -0.15 10.93
CA VAL A 346 0.84 -0.71 11.33
C VAL A 346 1.89 -0.55 10.24
N ASP A 347 1.48 -0.52 8.97
CA ASP A 347 2.34 -0.28 7.80
C ASP A 347 2.40 1.21 7.39
N GLY A 348 1.92 2.11 8.24
CA GLY A 348 1.81 3.53 7.95
C GLY A 348 0.42 3.94 7.48
N TRP A 349 0.33 5.09 6.81
CA TRP A 349 -0.95 5.63 6.34
C TRP A 349 -1.56 4.80 5.21
N LEU A 350 -2.90 4.63 5.27
CA LEU A 350 -3.70 4.05 4.19
C LEU A 350 -5.04 4.78 4.03
N GLY A 351 -5.45 4.97 2.79
CA GLY A 351 -6.75 5.55 2.42
C GLY A 351 -7.51 4.61 1.49
N LEU A 352 -8.75 4.28 1.85
CA LEU A 352 -9.62 3.44 1.03
C LEU A 352 -10.44 4.34 0.10
N MET A 353 -10.34 4.10 -1.20
CA MET A 353 -11.01 4.92 -2.22
C MET A 353 -12.38 4.33 -2.58
N PRO A 354 -13.34 5.16 -3.07
CA PRO A 354 -14.68 4.67 -3.42
C PRO A 354 -14.71 3.59 -4.52
N ASP A 355 -13.68 3.53 -5.36
CA ASP A 355 -13.54 2.54 -6.43
C ASP A 355 -12.93 1.21 -5.98
N GLY A 356 -12.63 1.04 -4.67
CA GLY A 356 -12.00 -0.15 -4.11
C GLY A 356 -10.47 -0.12 -4.12
N GLN A 357 -9.87 0.89 -4.73
CA GLN A 357 -8.42 1.07 -4.65
C GLN A 357 -8.02 1.48 -3.23
N VAL A 358 -6.80 1.14 -2.85
CA VAL A 358 -6.19 1.59 -1.59
C VAL A 358 -4.96 2.42 -1.91
N ARG A 359 -4.86 3.60 -1.34
CA ARG A 359 -3.64 4.39 -1.34
C ARG A 359 -2.84 4.07 -0.09
N ARG A 360 -1.52 3.97 -0.21
CA ARG A 360 -0.62 3.72 0.92
C ARG A 360 0.53 4.70 0.95
N GLY A 361 0.90 5.09 2.16
CA GLY A 361 2.16 5.75 2.42
C GLY A 361 3.29 4.71 2.39
N LEU A 362 4.09 4.69 1.32
CA LEU A 362 5.27 3.84 1.22
C LEU A 362 6.54 4.67 1.43
N ALA A 363 7.50 4.16 2.19
CA ALA A 363 8.84 4.72 2.27
C ALA A 363 9.65 4.35 1.02
N VAL A 364 10.69 5.11 0.71
CA VAL A 364 11.66 4.75 -0.33
C VAL A 364 12.96 4.34 0.33
N PHE A 365 13.47 3.22 -0.11
CA PHE A 365 14.72 2.63 0.35
C PHE A 365 15.74 2.57 -0.75
N GLN A 366 17.00 2.60 -0.37
CA GLN A 366 18.15 2.38 -1.24
C GLN A 366 18.93 1.16 -0.78
N VAL A 367 19.32 0.32 -1.75
CA VAL A 367 20.27 -0.77 -1.52
C VAL A 367 21.68 -0.22 -1.77
N ASP A 368 22.59 -0.35 -0.83
CA ASP A 368 24.00 -0.01 -1.06
C ASP A 368 24.76 -1.14 -1.79
N ARG A 369 26.05 -0.90 -2.09
CA ARG A 369 26.89 -1.91 -2.78
C ARG A 369 27.19 -3.15 -1.95
N SER A 370 27.00 -3.09 -0.64
CA SER A 370 27.16 -4.22 0.28
C SER A 370 25.87 -5.03 0.45
N GLY A 371 24.75 -4.57 -0.14
CA GLY A 371 23.43 -5.16 0.02
C GLY A 371 22.70 -4.65 1.26
N HIS A 372 23.24 -3.67 2.00
CA HIS A 372 22.54 -3.05 3.11
C HIS A 372 21.44 -2.12 2.59
N VAL A 373 20.30 -2.16 3.26
CA VAL A 373 19.12 -1.35 2.91
C VAL A 373 19.01 -0.16 3.87
N SER A 374 18.91 1.04 3.32
CA SER A 374 18.71 2.27 4.08
C SER A 374 17.48 3.03 3.58
N LYS A 375 16.73 3.63 4.49
CA LYS A 375 15.58 4.48 4.15
C LYS A 375 16.07 5.85 3.71
N ILE A 376 15.71 6.28 2.49
CA ILE A 376 16.11 7.57 1.91
C ILE A 376 14.95 8.57 1.83
N SER A 377 13.69 8.10 1.92
CA SER A 377 12.52 8.97 1.99
C SER A 377 11.45 8.34 2.87
N ASN A 378 10.91 9.10 3.80
CA ASN A 378 9.85 8.65 4.69
C ASN A 378 8.56 8.37 3.94
N ALA A 379 7.74 7.46 4.49
CA ALA A 379 6.37 7.26 4.04
C ALA A 379 5.54 8.53 4.30
N PRO A 380 4.68 8.96 3.37
CA PRO A 380 3.69 10.00 3.64
C PRO A 380 2.78 9.61 4.80
N ALA A 381 2.52 10.57 5.72
CA ALA A 381 1.69 10.36 6.90
C ALA A 381 0.19 10.68 6.65
N GLY A 382 -0.20 11.00 5.42
CA GLY A 382 -1.56 11.40 5.06
C GLY A 382 -1.75 11.47 3.54
N PRO A 383 -2.94 11.87 3.08
CA PRO A 383 -3.23 12.09 1.68
C PRO A 383 -2.44 13.31 1.21
N SER A 384 -1.17 13.11 0.83
CA SER A 384 -0.36 14.20 0.29
C SER A 384 -0.81 14.54 -1.13
N ALA A 385 -0.82 15.85 -1.46
CA ALA A 385 -1.20 16.37 -2.76
C ALA A 385 -0.21 15.97 -3.89
N THR A 386 0.88 15.30 -3.56
CA THR A 386 1.91 14.86 -4.50
C THR A 386 1.93 13.35 -4.59
N GLY A 387 1.14 12.79 -5.53
CA GLY A 387 1.37 11.44 -6.05
C GLY A 387 1.23 10.28 -5.07
N SER A 388 0.32 10.36 -4.11
CA SER A 388 -0.10 9.17 -3.36
C SER A 388 -1.34 8.53 -3.97
#